data_2742fb81767ddd4a6851c417bd823d87
#
_entry.id   2742fb81767ddd4a6851c417bd823d87
#
_cell.length_a   1.000
_cell.length_b   1.000
_cell.length_c   1.000
_cell.angle_alpha   90.00
_cell.angle_beta   90.00
_cell.angle_gamma   90.00
#
_symmetry.space_group_name_H-M   'P 1'
#
loop_
_entity.id
_entity.type
_entity.pdbx_description
1 polymer ?
#
loop_
_entity_poly.entity_id
_entity_poly.type
_entity_poly.pdbx_seq_one_letter_code
_entity_poly.pdbx_strand_id
1 'polypeptide(L)' 'MTETENVEMARYHREIVEDLRHMLKKYTRIMEWEVPDAVDEGATRKLILQSLRDALAEVEAEG' A
#
# COMPACT_ATOMS: atom_id res chain seq x y z
N MET A 1 7.15 -18.81 -16.86
CA MET A 1 5.84 -18.19 -17.09
C MET A 1 5.55 -18.02 -18.56
N THR A 2 4.32 -18.21 -18.94
CA THR A 2 3.86 -18.00 -20.31
C THR A 2 3.61 -16.52 -20.56
N GLU A 3 3.56 -16.14 -21.85
CA GLU A 3 3.21 -14.76 -22.22
C GLU A 3 1.84 -14.35 -21.72
N THR A 4 0.88 -15.27 -21.71
CA THR A 4 -0.47 -15.02 -21.21
C THR A 4 -0.46 -14.64 -19.74
N GLU A 5 0.30 -15.37 -18.92
CA GLU A 5 0.45 -15.06 -17.49
C GLU A 5 1.09 -13.69 -17.27
N ASN A 6 2.12 -13.36 -18.06
CA ASN A 6 2.79 -12.07 -17.97
C ASN A 6 1.88 -10.91 -18.33
N VAL A 7 1.03 -11.08 -19.35
CA VAL A 7 0.05 -10.05 -19.75
C VAL A 7 -0.99 -9.86 -18.66
N GLU A 8 -1.51 -10.93 -18.09
CA GLU A 8 -2.48 -10.86 -17.00
C GLU A 8 -1.87 -10.23 -15.75
N MET A 9 -0.63 -10.60 -15.40
CA MET A 9 0.06 -10.02 -14.25
C MET A 9 0.32 -8.53 -14.41
N ALA A 10 0.65 -8.06 -15.62
CA ALA A 10 0.80 -6.64 -15.87
C ALA A 10 -0.49 -5.87 -15.63
N ARG A 11 -1.61 -6.47 -15.99
CA ARG A 11 -2.95 -5.91 -15.78
C ARG A 11 -3.30 -5.87 -14.29
N TYR A 12 -3.09 -6.98 -13.59
CA TYR A 12 -3.31 -7.06 -12.14
C TYR A 12 -2.38 -6.13 -11.38
N HIS A 13 -1.16 -5.95 -11.87
CA HIS A 13 -0.23 -5.03 -11.25
C HIS A 13 -0.78 -3.59 -11.22
N ARG A 14 -1.43 -3.15 -12.28
CA ARG A 14 -2.06 -1.82 -12.31
C ARG A 14 -3.16 -1.71 -11.27
N GLU A 15 -3.97 -2.75 -11.13
CA GLU A 15 -5.03 -2.80 -10.12
C GLU A 15 -4.43 -2.77 -8.71
N ILE A 16 -3.37 -3.53 -8.48
CA ILE A 16 -2.65 -3.55 -7.20
C ILE A 16 -2.12 -2.15 -6.86
N VAL A 17 -1.53 -1.46 -7.83
CA VAL A 17 -1.04 -0.09 -7.63
C VAL A 17 -2.18 0.84 -7.23
N GLU A 18 -3.31 0.75 -7.91
CA GLU A 18 -4.48 1.56 -7.58
C GLU A 18 -5.03 1.23 -6.19
N ASP A 19 -5.10 -0.04 -5.85
CA ASP A 19 -5.56 -0.48 -4.53
C ASP A 19 -4.63 0.04 -3.42
N LEU A 20 -3.33 0.02 -3.65
CA LEU A 20 -2.36 0.57 -2.71
C LEU A 20 -2.52 2.08 -2.54
N ARG A 21 -2.78 2.80 -3.63
CA ARG A 21 -3.06 4.24 -3.56
C ARG A 21 -4.30 4.53 -2.71
N HIS A 22 -5.35 3.72 -2.88
CA HIS A 22 -6.56 3.83 -2.08
C HIS A 22 -6.30 3.55 -0.61
N MET A 23 -5.53 2.52 -0.30
CA MET A 23 -5.13 2.22 1.08
C MET A 23 -4.34 3.37 1.69
N LEU A 24 -3.40 3.92 0.96
CA LEU A 24 -2.58 5.04 1.42
C LEU A 24 -3.46 6.25 1.78
N LYS A 25 -4.40 6.60 0.91
CA LYS A 25 -5.37 7.67 1.17
C LYS A 25 -6.23 7.38 2.40
N LYS A 26 -6.74 6.17 2.49
CA LYS A 26 -7.59 5.73 3.59
C LYS A 26 -6.89 5.90 4.94
N TYR A 27 -5.70 5.37 5.06
CA TYR A 27 -4.97 5.40 6.33
C TYR A 27 -4.40 6.78 6.65
N THR A 28 -4.06 7.57 5.65
CA THR A 28 -3.69 8.97 5.85
C THR A 28 -4.85 9.74 6.47
N ARG A 29 -6.06 9.53 5.95
CA ARG A 29 -7.27 10.17 6.46
C ARG A 29 -7.59 9.75 7.89
N ILE A 30 -7.45 8.45 8.19
CA ILE A 30 -7.66 7.93 9.55
C ILE A 30 -6.65 8.53 10.52
N MET A 31 -5.40 8.63 10.14
CA MET A 31 -4.36 9.24 10.97
C MET A 31 -4.64 10.72 11.26
N GLU A 32 -5.11 11.45 10.26
CA GLU A 32 -5.51 12.86 10.46
C GLU A 32 -6.62 13.01 11.48
N TRP A 33 -7.55 12.04 11.53
CA TRP A 33 -8.63 12.02 12.50
C TRP A 33 -8.16 11.69 13.90
N GLU A 34 -7.33 10.69 14.06
CA GLU A 34 -6.92 10.17 15.35
C GLU A 34 -5.79 10.96 16.01
N VAL A 35 -4.92 11.57 15.21
CA VAL A 35 -3.75 12.31 15.70
C VAL A 35 -3.63 13.64 14.97
N PRO A 36 -4.62 14.56 15.16
CA PRO A 36 -4.65 15.79 14.39
C PRO A 36 -3.47 16.73 14.64
N ASP A 37 -2.84 16.65 15.80
CA ASP A 37 -1.73 17.54 16.18
C ASP A 37 -0.36 17.05 15.68
N ALA A 38 -0.30 15.84 15.13
CA ALA A 38 0.95 15.21 14.69
C ALA A 38 1.12 15.21 13.17
N VAL A 39 0.30 15.97 12.44
CA VAL A 39 0.24 15.84 10.99
C VAL A 39 1.38 16.57 10.29
N ASP A 40 2.43 15.80 10.03
CA ASP A 40 3.32 16.01 8.90
C ASP A 40 2.89 14.97 7.86
N GLU A 41 2.26 15.40 6.79
CA GLU A 41 1.76 14.51 5.73
C GLU A 41 2.86 13.64 5.15
N GLY A 42 4.07 14.17 4.99
CA GLY A 42 5.21 13.41 4.49
C GLY A 42 5.63 12.31 5.44
N ALA A 43 5.67 12.58 6.74
CA ALA A 43 6.02 11.58 7.74
C ALA A 43 4.95 10.49 7.84
N THR A 44 3.68 10.88 7.86
CA THR A 44 2.55 9.95 7.87
C THR A 44 2.58 9.01 6.67
N ARG A 45 2.80 9.57 5.48
CA ARG A 45 2.90 8.80 4.25
C ARG A 45 4.01 7.76 4.33
N LYS A 46 5.18 8.14 4.82
CA LYS A 46 6.33 7.23 4.98
C LYS A 46 6.02 6.10 5.96
N LEU A 47 5.37 6.40 7.07
CA LEU A 47 4.99 5.40 8.06
C LEU A 47 3.99 4.38 7.48
N ILE A 48 3.00 4.85 6.75
CA ILE A 48 2.02 3.97 6.11
C ILE A 48 2.69 3.10 5.06
N LEU A 49 3.53 3.68 4.21
CA LEU A 49 4.26 2.92 3.19
C LEU A 49 5.17 1.88 3.81
N GLN A 50 5.84 2.20 4.92
CA GLN A 50 6.67 1.24 5.63
C GLN A 50 5.81 0.08 6.16
N SER A 51 4.66 0.38 6.73
CA SER A 51 3.73 -0.63 7.22
C SER A 51 3.24 -1.55 6.10
N LEU A 52 2.97 -0.99 4.91
CA LEU A 52 2.56 -1.77 3.75
C LEU A 52 3.68 -2.72 3.30
N ARG A 53 4.93 -2.26 3.34
CA ARG A 53 6.09 -3.11 3.02
C ARG A 53 6.25 -4.23 4.04
N ASP A 54 6.08 -3.93 5.31
CA ASP A 54 6.17 -4.91 6.39
C ASP A 54 5.04 -5.94 6.29
N ALA A 55 3.83 -5.49 5.97
CA ALA A 55 2.69 -6.37 5.75
C ALA A 55 2.92 -7.31 4.57
N LEU A 56 3.50 -6.80 3.48
CA LEU A 56 3.85 -7.63 2.33
C LEU A 56 4.86 -8.70 2.71
N ALA A 57 5.88 -8.34 3.49
CA ALA A 57 6.88 -9.29 3.97
C ALA A 57 6.26 -10.39 4.86
N GLU A 58 5.29 -10.02 5.71
CA GLU A 58 4.56 -10.99 6.53
C GLU A 58 3.76 -11.97 5.67
N VAL A 59 3.06 -11.48 4.66
CA VAL A 59 2.29 -12.31 3.72
C VAL A 59 3.22 -13.23 2.93
N GLU A 60 4.35 -12.73 2.48
CA GLU A 60 5.36 -13.55 1.80
C GLU A 60 5.86 -14.68 2.69
N ALA A 61 6.05 -14.42 3.99
CA ALA A 61 6.49 -15.41 4.96
C ALA A 61 5.45 -16.51 5.21
N GLU A 62 4.19 -16.20 5.02
CA GLU A 62 3.10 -17.17 5.15
C GLU A 62 3.10 -18.19 3.99
N GLY A 63 3.74 -17.85 2.91
CA GLY A 63 3.98 -18.76 1.82
C GLY A 63 3.04 -18.89 0.78
#